data_a64fdb2afcd3abf49a9bee7f773e5f90
#
_entry.id   a64fdb2afcd3abf49a9bee7f773e5f90
#
_cell.length_a   1.000
_cell.length_b   1.000
_cell.length_c   1.000
_cell.angle_alpha   90.00
_cell.angle_beta   90.00
_cell.angle_gamma   90.00
#
_symmetry.space_group_name_H-M   'P 1'
#
loop_
_entity.id
_entity.type
_entity.pdbx_description
1 polymer ?
#
loop_
_entity_poly.entity_id
_entity_poly.type
_entity_poly.pdbx_seq_one_letter_code
_entity_poly.pdbx_strand_id
1 'polypeptide(L)'
;MEEKKTQTQTKKKKKGVKIFARVMIIIGAILVILLGIAAGVGFWYVNDKLGKVNYVDINEENIEVNEGIDDKLNGYRTIAIFGVDSRSNQLEEGTRSDSIILATIDENNKEVKLTSVYRDTYLEITGRSLDKVTHAYYYGGAELAMSTLNTNLDLNIKEFVTVNFESVV
;
A
#
# COMPACT_ATOMS: atom_id res chain seq x y z
N MET A 1 -76.29 12.09 -13.69
CA MET A 1 -75.23 13.06 -13.97
C MET A 1 -74.00 12.85 -13.04
N GLU A 2 -74.13 12.23 -11.85
CA GLU A 2 -73.06 11.96 -10.89
C GLU A 2 -72.10 10.82 -11.27
N GLU A 3 -72.61 9.73 -11.86
CA GLU A 3 -71.78 8.58 -12.26
C GLU A 3 -70.69 8.93 -13.27
N LYS A 4 -70.94 9.84 -14.21
CA LYS A 4 -69.90 10.30 -15.18
C LYS A 4 -68.76 11.11 -14.53
N LYS A 5 -69.04 11.85 -13.45
CA LYS A 5 -68.05 12.63 -12.72
C LYS A 5 -67.12 11.73 -11.91
N THR A 6 -67.66 10.66 -11.30
CA THR A 6 -66.88 9.70 -10.49
C THR A 6 -65.93 8.86 -11.36
N GLN A 7 -66.34 8.40 -12.53
CA GLN A 7 -65.50 7.66 -13.46
C GLN A 7 -64.38 8.51 -14.08
N THR A 8 -64.59 9.80 -14.27
CA THR A 8 -63.55 10.71 -14.80
C THR A 8 -62.48 11.03 -13.76
N GLN A 9 -62.85 11.15 -12.48
CA GLN A 9 -61.90 11.38 -11.39
C GLN A 9 -60.99 10.15 -11.09
N THR A 10 -61.54 8.94 -11.13
CA THR A 10 -60.79 7.70 -10.95
C THR A 10 -59.79 7.42 -12.09
N LYS A 11 -60.15 7.76 -13.35
CA LYS A 11 -59.24 7.67 -14.50
C LYS A 11 -58.09 8.68 -14.43
N LYS A 12 -58.32 9.92 -13.94
CA LYS A 12 -57.25 10.92 -13.73
C LYS A 12 -56.28 10.51 -12.60
N LYS A 13 -56.78 9.98 -11.47
CA LYS A 13 -55.97 9.49 -10.37
C LYS A 13 -55.07 8.32 -10.80
N LYS A 14 -55.61 7.35 -11.56
CA LYS A 14 -54.80 6.22 -12.10
C LYS A 14 -53.71 6.65 -13.11
N LYS A 15 -53.95 7.69 -13.90
CA LYS A 15 -52.95 8.26 -14.81
C LYS A 15 -51.82 8.95 -14.04
N GLY A 16 -52.11 9.74 -13.00
CA GLY A 16 -51.12 10.41 -12.15
C GLY A 16 -50.18 9.43 -11.45
N VAL A 17 -50.72 8.34 -10.88
CA VAL A 17 -49.91 7.28 -10.22
C VAL A 17 -48.98 6.58 -11.21
N LYS A 18 -49.44 6.32 -12.44
CA LYS A 18 -48.58 5.71 -13.48
C LYS A 18 -47.45 6.62 -13.94
N ILE A 19 -47.71 7.94 -14.01
CA ILE A 19 -46.66 8.93 -14.37
C ILE A 19 -45.66 9.04 -13.24
N PHE A 20 -46.09 9.11 -11.98
CA PHE A 20 -45.24 9.15 -10.81
C PHE A 20 -44.32 7.89 -10.72
N ALA A 21 -44.89 6.70 -10.92
CA ALA A 21 -44.11 5.46 -10.93
C ALA A 21 -43.06 5.45 -12.05
N ARG A 22 -43.37 5.96 -13.25
CA ARG A 22 -42.40 6.07 -14.34
C ARG A 22 -41.26 7.04 -14.01
N VAL A 23 -41.58 8.19 -13.43
CA VAL A 23 -40.57 9.17 -12.99
C VAL A 23 -39.65 8.57 -11.95
N MET A 24 -40.19 7.84 -10.95
CA MET A 24 -39.39 7.17 -9.94
C MET A 24 -38.46 6.08 -10.52
N ILE A 25 -38.95 5.33 -11.52
CA ILE A 25 -38.11 4.35 -12.22
C ILE A 25 -36.98 5.03 -12.99
N ILE A 26 -37.24 6.15 -13.66
CA ILE A 26 -36.23 6.91 -14.40
C ILE A 26 -35.15 7.47 -13.43
N ILE A 27 -35.61 8.06 -12.30
CA ILE A 27 -34.68 8.55 -11.26
C ILE A 27 -33.84 7.40 -10.70
N GLY A 28 -34.43 6.26 -10.41
CA GLY A 28 -33.72 5.06 -9.96
C GLY A 28 -32.68 4.59 -10.98
N ALA A 29 -33.05 4.55 -12.26
CA ALA A 29 -32.13 4.18 -13.34
C ALA A 29 -30.95 5.17 -13.45
N ILE A 30 -31.21 6.47 -13.36
CA ILE A 30 -30.16 7.51 -13.38
C ILE A 30 -29.21 7.33 -12.18
N LEU A 31 -29.74 7.08 -10.98
CA LEU A 31 -28.91 6.84 -9.78
C LEU A 31 -28.01 5.61 -9.95
N VAL A 32 -28.55 4.52 -10.49
CA VAL A 32 -27.75 3.30 -10.76
C VAL A 32 -26.63 3.58 -11.76
N ILE A 33 -26.92 4.34 -12.83
CA ILE A 33 -25.92 4.73 -13.82
C ILE A 33 -24.84 5.62 -13.19
N LEU A 34 -25.23 6.60 -12.38
CA LEU A 34 -24.27 7.48 -11.69
C LEU A 34 -23.37 6.71 -10.71
N LEU A 35 -23.93 5.75 -9.96
CA LEU A 35 -23.16 4.87 -9.09
C LEU A 35 -22.19 3.98 -9.88
N GLY A 36 -22.61 3.46 -11.03
CA GLY A 36 -21.77 2.67 -11.93
C GLY A 36 -20.59 3.49 -12.47
N ILE A 37 -20.84 4.73 -12.88
CA ILE A 37 -19.78 5.66 -13.34
C ILE A 37 -18.81 5.98 -12.20
N ALA A 38 -19.33 6.31 -11.01
CA ALA A 38 -18.50 6.62 -9.85
C ALA A 38 -17.60 5.42 -9.44
N ALA A 39 -18.18 4.21 -9.44
CA ALA A 39 -17.43 2.98 -9.17
C ALA A 39 -16.35 2.71 -10.25
N GLY A 40 -16.68 2.91 -11.53
CA GLY A 40 -15.75 2.75 -12.65
C GLY A 40 -14.58 3.73 -12.59
N VAL A 41 -14.86 5.01 -12.33
CA VAL A 41 -13.83 6.05 -12.16
C VAL A 41 -12.97 5.77 -10.93
N GLY A 42 -13.57 5.36 -9.80
CA GLY A 42 -12.85 4.98 -8.59
C GLY A 42 -11.93 3.79 -8.83
N PHE A 43 -12.42 2.75 -9.49
CA PHE A 43 -11.61 1.58 -9.84
C PHE A 43 -10.45 1.94 -10.78
N TRP A 44 -10.71 2.74 -11.82
CA TRP A 44 -9.68 3.20 -12.75
C TRP A 44 -8.60 4.01 -12.02
N TYR A 45 -9.01 4.96 -11.15
CA TYR A 45 -8.07 5.78 -10.37
C TYR A 45 -7.17 4.93 -9.45
N VAL A 46 -7.74 3.96 -8.73
CA VAL A 46 -6.98 3.05 -7.86
C VAL A 46 -6.02 2.20 -8.68
N ASN A 47 -6.50 1.64 -9.82
CA ASN A 47 -5.67 0.80 -10.67
C ASN A 47 -4.51 1.57 -11.33
N ASP A 48 -4.72 2.84 -11.73
CA ASP A 48 -3.66 3.73 -12.24
C ASP A 48 -2.58 3.98 -11.17
N LYS A 49 -2.98 4.18 -9.92
CA LYS A 49 -2.04 4.40 -8.82
C LYS A 49 -1.29 3.13 -8.42
N LEU A 50 -1.97 2.00 -8.35
CA LEU A 50 -1.33 0.71 -8.05
C LEU A 50 -0.39 0.24 -9.16
N GLY A 51 -0.69 0.56 -10.42
CA GLY A 51 0.17 0.24 -11.57
C GLY A 51 1.52 0.98 -11.58
N LYS A 52 1.71 1.99 -10.71
CA LYS A 52 2.98 2.71 -10.54
C LYS A 52 3.89 2.09 -9.47
N VAL A 53 3.40 1.09 -8.73
CA VAL A 53 4.20 0.35 -7.77
C VAL A 53 4.95 -0.74 -8.52
N ASN A 54 6.28 -0.65 -8.53
CA ASN A 54 7.13 -1.70 -9.06
C ASN A 54 7.31 -2.78 -7.99
N TYR A 55 6.89 -4.00 -8.30
CA TYR A 55 7.16 -5.16 -7.47
C TYR A 55 8.50 -5.75 -7.89
N VAL A 56 9.39 -5.92 -6.91
CA VAL A 56 10.69 -6.58 -7.10
C VAL A 56 10.62 -7.91 -6.38
N ASP A 57 10.83 -8.99 -7.11
CA ASP A 57 10.99 -10.31 -6.52
C ASP A 57 12.38 -10.39 -5.87
N ILE A 58 12.40 -10.61 -4.56
CA ILE A 58 13.61 -10.84 -3.78
C ILE A 58 13.75 -12.32 -3.51
N ASN A 59 14.99 -12.82 -3.51
CA ASN A 59 15.25 -14.16 -3.05
C ASN A 59 15.47 -14.14 -1.53
N GLU A 60 14.45 -14.56 -0.77
CA GLU A 60 14.51 -14.60 0.70
C GLU A 60 15.68 -15.45 1.22
N GLU A 61 16.18 -16.43 0.45
CA GLU A 61 17.34 -17.25 0.81
C GLU A 61 18.65 -16.43 0.86
N ASN A 62 18.70 -15.29 0.18
CA ASN A 62 19.84 -14.39 0.19
C ASN A 62 19.83 -13.44 1.40
N ILE A 63 18.71 -13.38 2.14
CA ILE A 63 18.59 -12.50 3.30
C ILE A 63 19.06 -13.24 4.54
N GLU A 64 20.20 -12.82 5.09
CA GLU A 64 20.74 -13.40 6.31
C GLU A 64 19.91 -12.96 7.53
N VAL A 65 19.67 -13.93 8.42
CA VAL A 65 18.97 -13.75 9.69
C VAL A 65 19.72 -14.57 10.75
N ASN A 66 19.83 -14.04 11.97
CA ASN A 66 20.48 -14.75 13.06
C ASN A 66 19.67 -15.99 13.47
N GLU A 67 20.36 -17.05 13.86
CA GLU A 67 19.74 -18.32 14.25
C GLU A 67 18.75 -18.16 15.43
N GLY A 68 17.56 -18.74 15.29
CA GLY A 68 16.52 -18.74 16.32
C GLY A 68 15.77 -17.40 16.52
N ILE A 69 16.00 -16.42 15.64
CA ILE A 69 15.30 -15.12 15.71
C ILE A 69 13.85 -15.27 15.30
N ASP A 70 13.52 -16.08 14.31
CA ASP A 70 12.14 -16.30 13.85
C ASP A 70 11.23 -16.78 15.01
N ASP A 71 11.74 -17.65 15.88
CA ASP A 71 10.97 -18.12 17.05
C ASP A 71 10.76 -17.00 18.09
N LYS A 72 11.79 -16.16 18.32
CA LYS A 72 11.74 -15.05 19.28
C LYS A 72 10.80 -13.92 18.82
N LEU A 73 10.72 -13.69 17.52
CA LEU A 73 9.91 -12.64 16.91
C LEU A 73 8.56 -13.13 16.39
N ASN A 74 8.13 -14.34 16.82
CA ASN A 74 6.83 -14.85 16.44
C ASN A 74 5.70 -13.91 16.87
N GLY A 75 4.81 -13.55 15.92
CA GLY A 75 3.75 -12.54 16.11
C GLY A 75 4.20 -11.10 15.83
N TYR A 76 5.46 -10.89 15.42
CA TYR A 76 5.97 -9.61 14.93
C TYR A 76 6.36 -9.73 13.46
N ARG A 77 5.97 -8.73 12.67
CA ARG A 77 6.35 -8.60 11.27
C ARG A 77 7.01 -7.25 11.06
N THR A 78 8.24 -7.23 10.58
CA THR A 78 8.98 -6.00 10.35
C THR A 78 9.20 -5.77 8.87
N ILE A 79 8.83 -4.59 8.37
CA ILE A 79 9.02 -4.13 7.00
C ILE A 79 10.06 -3.02 7.02
N ALA A 80 11.10 -3.11 6.18
CA ALA A 80 12.07 -2.04 6.01
C ALA A 80 11.58 -1.02 4.98
N ILE A 81 11.64 0.26 5.31
CA ILE A 81 11.31 1.36 4.41
C ILE A 81 12.59 2.14 4.14
N PHE A 82 13.07 2.08 2.90
CA PHE A 82 14.28 2.76 2.46
C PHE A 82 13.91 4.00 1.63
N GLY A 83 14.35 5.17 2.08
CA GLY A 83 14.31 6.39 1.28
C GLY A 83 15.66 6.60 0.59
N VAL A 84 15.67 6.54 -0.75
CA VAL A 84 16.91 6.64 -1.54
C VAL A 84 16.98 7.96 -2.31
N ASP A 85 18.18 8.55 -2.37
CA ASP A 85 18.43 9.73 -3.21
C ASP A 85 18.72 9.29 -4.65
N SER A 86 17.68 8.88 -5.36
CA SER A 86 17.75 8.58 -6.78
C SER A 86 16.85 9.53 -7.55
N ARG A 87 17.43 10.19 -8.58
CA ARG A 87 16.70 11.01 -9.56
C ARG A 87 16.29 10.22 -10.80
N SER A 88 16.52 8.94 -10.79
CA SER A 88 16.12 8.01 -11.85
C SER A 88 15.31 6.87 -11.22
N ASN A 89 14.51 6.20 -12.03
CA ASN A 89 13.78 4.99 -11.59
C ASN A 89 14.69 3.79 -11.25
N GLN A 90 16.01 4.01 -11.11
CA GLN A 90 16.95 3.00 -10.62
C GLN A 90 16.95 3.04 -9.09
N LEU A 91 16.21 2.12 -8.49
CA LEU A 91 16.07 1.96 -7.04
C LEU A 91 16.94 0.82 -6.50
N GLU A 92 17.86 0.31 -7.34
CA GLU A 92 18.72 -0.82 -7.07
C GLU A 92 20.09 -0.40 -6.52
N GLU A 93 21.08 -1.27 -6.66
CA GLU A 93 22.46 -1.04 -6.25
C GLU A 93 23.03 0.28 -6.81
N GLY A 94 23.98 0.89 -6.10
CA GLY A 94 24.61 2.14 -6.50
C GLY A 94 23.92 3.40 -5.96
N THR A 95 22.77 3.26 -5.30
CA THR A 95 22.11 4.35 -4.56
C THR A 95 22.30 4.18 -3.05
N ARG A 96 22.25 5.28 -2.29
CA ARG A 96 22.35 5.24 -0.83
C ARG A 96 20.98 5.38 -0.21
N SER A 97 20.71 4.59 0.84
CA SER A 97 19.52 4.79 1.67
C SER A 97 19.74 5.92 2.67
N ASP A 98 19.26 7.10 2.36
CA ASP A 98 19.40 8.28 3.21
C ASP A 98 18.40 8.31 4.37
N SER A 99 17.30 7.57 4.25
CA SER A 99 16.32 7.32 5.30
C SER A 99 16.08 5.82 5.43
N ILE A 100 16.10 5.33 6.67
CA ILE A 100 15.84 3.92 6.99
C ILE A 100 14.84 3.90 8.13
N ILE A 101 13.64 3.38 7.88
CA ILE A 101 12.57 3.24 8.87
C ILE A 101 12.16 1.77 8.92
N LEU A 102 12.09 1.23 10.12
CA LEU A 102 11.57 -0.10 10.39
C LEU A 102 10.15 0.02 10.90
N ALA A 103 9.19 -0.53 10.17
CA ALA A 103 7.79 -0.62 10.57
C ALA A 103 7.53 -2.02 11.15
N THR A 104 7.52 -2.13 12.48
CA THR A 104 7.25 -3.38 13.18
C THR A 104 5.79 -3.45 13.56
N ILE A 105 5.11 -4.46 13.06
CA ILE A 105 3.70 -4.75 13.29
C ILE A 105 3.62 -5.83 14.37
N ASP A 106 3.01 -5.51 15.50
CA ASP A 106 2.64 -6.47 16.55
C ASP A 106 1.26 -7.02 16.21
N GLU A 107 1.20 -8.25 15.71
CA GLU A 107 -0.04 -8.88 15.28
C GLU A 107 -0.94 -9.25 16.47
N ASN A 108 -0.37 -9.45 17.67
CA ASN A 108 -1.10 -9.80 18.87
C ASN A 108 -1.82 -8.59 19.47
N ASN A 109 -1.11 -7.46 19.60
CA ASN A 109 -1.65 -6.25 20.20
C ASN A 109 -2.27 -5.29 19.17
N LYS A 110 -2.14 -5.57 17.87
CA LYS A 110 -2.61 -4.70 16.76
C LYS A 110 -1.97 -3.33 16.79
N GLU A 111 -0.69 -3.27 17.12
CA GLU A 111 0.10 -2.06 17.19
C GLU A 111 1.14 -2.00 16.08
N VAL A 112 1.51 -0.81 15.65
CA VAL A 112 2.60 -0.56 14.72
C VAL A 112 3.61 0.37 15.37
N LYS A 113 4.87 -0.06 15.42
CA LYS A 113 5.98 0.74 15.91
C LYS A 113 6.87 1.15 14.75
N LEU A 114 7.16 2.44 14.61
CA LEU A 114 8.12 2.97 13.65
C LEU A 114 9.43 3.28 14.37
N THR A 115 10.52 2.73 13.88
CA THR A 115 11.88 2.94 14.39
C THR A 115 12.76 3.49 13.28
N SER A 116 13.35 4.67 13.47
CA SER A 116 14.32 5.22 12.52
C SER A 116 15.72 4.72 12.84
N VAL A 117 16.44 4.24 11.84
CA VAL A 117 17.87 3.91 11.91
C VAL A 117 18.65 5.03 11.22
N TYR A 118 19.59 5.65 11.94
CA TYR A 118 20.41 6.70 11.37
C TYR A 118 21.31 6.14 10.26
N ARG A 119 21.34 6.79 9.10
CA ARG A 119 22.09 6.36 7.92
C ARG A 119 23.59 6.16 8.19
N ASP A 120 24.15 6.89 9.12
CA ASP A 120 25.57 6.85 9.49
C ASP A 120 25.85 5.88 10.65
N THR A 121 24.85 5.09 11.09
CA THR A 121 25.05 4.03 12.08
C THR A 121 26.13 3.05 11.57
N TYR A 122 27.13 2.82 12.40
CA TYR A 122 28.29 2.01 12.04
C TYR A 122 28.03 0.57 12.43
N LEU A 123 27.84 -0.29 11.43
CA LEU A 123 27.47 -1.70 11.56
C LEU A 123 28.42 -2.58 10.75
N GLU A 124 28.47 -3.84 11.07
CA GLU A 124 29.13 -4.85 10.24
C GLU A 124 28.23 -5.13 9.02
N ILE A 125 28.68 -4.72 7.83
CA ILE A 125 27.95 -5.02 6.60
C ILE A 125 28.12 -6.49 6.29
N THR A 126 27.01 -7.20 6.15
CA THR A 126 26.98 -8.64 5.89
C THR A 126 27.95 -9.04 4.77
N GLY A 127 28.86 -9.97 5.06
CA GLY A 127 29.92 -10.40 4.13
C GLY A 127 31.00 -9.36 3.84
N ARG A 128 31.07 -8.26 4.60
CA ARG A 128 32.03 -7.17 4.44
C ARG A 128 32.59 -6.74 5.80
N SER A 129 33.22 -5.59 5.87
CA SER A 129 33.74 -4.97 7.09
C SER A 129 32.72 -3.99 7.69
N LEU A 130 33.06 -3.46 8.87
CA LEU A 130 32.33 -2.36 9.53
C LEU A 130 32.32 -1.12 8.64
N ASP A 131 31.12 -0.60 8.41
CA ASP A 131 30.86 0.62 7.62
C ASP A 131 29.52 1.27 8.03
N LYS A 132 29.16 2.40 7.43
CA LYS A 132 27.88 3.04 7.59
C LYS A 132 26.77 2.18 6.98
N VAL A 133 25.66 2.02 7.69
CA VAL A 133 24.54 1.18 7.23
C VAL A 133 23.95 1.64 5.86
N THR A 134 24.01 2.95 5.54
CA THR A 134 23.62 3.46 4.22
C THR A 134 24.41 2.82 3.08
N HIS A 135 25.65 2.39 3.31
CA HIS A 135 26.49 1.75 2.31
C HIS A 135 26.06 0.29 2.03
N ALA A 136 25.35 -0.37 2.95
CA ALA A 136 24.81 -1.70 2.67
C ALA A 136 23.87 -1.65 1.46
N TYR A 137 22.97 -0.65 1.41
CA TYR A 137 22.10 -0.44 0.26
C TYR A 137 22.88 -0.12 -1.02
N TYR A 138 23.93 0.68 -0.93
CA TYR A 138 24.78 1.01 -2.08
C TYR A 138 25.50 -0.22 -2.66
N TYR A 139 25.95 -1.14 -1.81
CA TYR A 139 26.74 -2.32 -2.21
C TYR A 139 25.91 -3.50 -2.73
N GLY A 140 24.67 -3.66 -2.28
CA GLY A 140 23.85 -4.82 -2.60
C GLY A 140 22.36 -4.58 -2.43
N GLY A 141 21.89 -3.32 -2.62
CA GLY A 141 20.48 -2.99 -2.62
C GLY A 141 19.76 -3.31 -1.30
N ALA A 142 18.46 -3.55 -1.44
CA ALA A 142 17.60 -3.82 -0.30
C ALA A 142 17.94 -5.14 0.41
N GLU A 143 18.33 -6.18 -0.33
CA GLU A 143 18.67 -7.51 0.23
C GLU A 143 19.85 -7.42 1.21
N LEU A 144 20.95 -6.79 0.80
CA LEU A 144 22.13 -6.63 1.66
C LEU A 144 21.84 -5.66 2.82
N ALA A 145 21.04 -4.62 2.60
CA ALA A 145 20.64 -3.72 3.67
C ALA A 145 19.79 -4.43 4.73
N MET A 146 18.82 -5.26 4.31
CA MET A 146 18.01 -6.08 5.23
C MET A 146 18.85 -7.09 5.99
N SER A 147 19.75 -7.83 5.31
CA SER A 147 20.68 -8.78 5.93
C SER A 147 21.54 -8.08 7.00
N THR A 148 22.08 -6.91 6.66
CA THR A 148 22.88 -6.11 7.60
C THR A 148 22.09 -5.69 8.83
N LEU A 149 20.84 -5.23 8.66
CA LEU A 149 19.98 -4.86 9.77
C LEU A 149 19.59 -6.09 10.62
N ASN A 150 19.26 -7.19 9.97
CA ASN A 150 18.89 -8.44 10.65
C ASN A 150 20.03 -8.96 11.54
N THR A 151 21.23 -9.05 11.00
CA THR A 151 22.39 -9.64 11.71
C THR A 151 22.89 -8.76 12.86
N ASN A 152 22.82 -7.42 12.73
CA ASN A 152 23.29 -6.51 13.76
C ASN A 152 22.24 -6.15 14.82
N LEU A 153 20.95 -6.24 14.51
CA LEU A 153 19.85 -5.80 15.39
C LEU A 153 18.93 -6.93 15.85
N ASP A 154 19.27 -8.18 15.56
CA ASP A 154 18.46 -9.36 15.87
C ASP A 154 17.04 -9.23 15.32
N LEU A 155 16.91 -8.93 14.01
CA LEU A 155 15.64 -8.81 13.31
C LEU A 155 15.45 -9.94 12.29
N ASN A 156 14.21 -10.05 11.76
CA ASN A 156 13.83 -11.00 10.71
C ASN A 156 13.14 -10.31 9.54
N ILE A 157 13.70 -9.18 9.08
CA ILE A 157 13.16 -8.41 7.98
C ILE A 157 13.29 -9.22 6.69
N LYS A 158 12.17 -9.47 6.01
CA LYS A 158 12.09 -10.16 4.70
C LYS A 158 11.31 -9.35 3.67
N GLU A 159 10.81 -8.18 4.06
CA GLU A 159 10.00 -7.32 3.22
C GLU A 159 10.51 -5.90 3.27
N PHE A 160 10.42 -5.21 2.13
CA PHE A 160 10.83 -3.83 2.06
C PHE A 160 9.96 -2.98 1.14
N VAL A 161 10.06 -1.67 1.33
CA VAL A 161 9.55 -0.65 0.43
C VAL A 161 10.67 0.34 0.17
N THR A 162 10.99 0.61 -1.09
CA THR A 162 11.91 1.68 -1.46
C THR A 162 11.15 2.84 -2.08
N VAL A 163 11.41 4.04 -1.58
CA VAL A 163 10.86 5.30 -2.09
C VAL A 163 11.98 6.24 -2.52
N ASN A 164 11.78 6.97 -3.60
CA ASN A 164 12.66 8.05 -4.04
C ASN A 164 11.90 9.37 -4.07
N PHE A 165 12.56 10.46 -4.46
CA PHE A 165 11.90 11.77 -4.56
C PHE A 165 10.73 11.79 -5.55
N GLU A 166 10.77 11.01 -6.63
CA GLU A 166 9.67 10.92 -7.60
C GLU A 166 8.44 10.17 -7.06
N SER A 167 8.63 9.29 -6.08
CA SER A 167 7.55 8.54 -5.45
C SER A 167 6.68 9.40 -4.52
N VAL A 168 7.15 10.60 -4.16
CA VAL A 168 6.50 11.49 -3.17
C VAL A 168 5.77 12.66 -3.85
N VAL A 169 5.90 12.83 -5.15
CA VAL A 169 5.22 13.83 -5.99
C VAL A 169 4.06 13.18 -6.75
#